data_cc4478c3e20728aae861f4318f228850
#
_entry.id   cc4478c3e20728aae861f4318f228850
#
_cell.length_a   1.000
_cell.length_b   1.000
_cell.length_c   1.000
_cell.angle_alpha   90.00
_cell.angle_beta   90.00
_cell.angle_gamma   90.00
#
_symmetry.space_group_name_H-M   'P 1'
#
loop_
_entity.id
_entity.type
_entity.pdbx_description
1 polymer ?
#
loop_
_entity_poly.entity_id
_entity_poly.type
_entity_poly.pdbx_seq_one_letter_code
_entity_poly.pdbx_strand_id
1 'polypeptide(L)'
;VTPRDLVSVVGNPEVRAISRRYLVSNGFDGALTCIGVVIGAFLTGVTDGATVVKIGLGAAIGLTTSGVWSVWEIERAEKQAELSRIEDAMLTDLGGTSLERDKTAARVVNAVASGLGPVISIVVPLLPFLAVGSLYSMVTATVVSVALGTGILFIFGSYMGSISGQRWYVAGFRMALAGVAVAAVNLLFGG
;
A
#
# COMPACT_ATOMS: atom_id res chain seq x y z
N VAL A 1 -16.30 18.73 1.87
CA VAL A 1 -15.28 18.38 2.87
C VAL A 1 -14.31 19.54 2.97
N THR A 2 -14.11 20.10 4.14
CA THR A 2 -13.14 21.16 4.42
C THR A 2 -11.83 20.57 4.98
N PRO A 3 -10.69 21.30 4.93
CA PRO A 3 -9.46 20.84 5.58
C PRO A 3 -9.62 20.57 7.08
N ARG A 4 -10.54 21.28 7.74
CA ARG A 4 -10.86 21.06 9.17
C ARG A 4 -11.53 19.72 9.40
N ASP A 5 -12.45 19.32 8.51
CA ASP A 5 -13.14 18.01 8.59
C ASP A 5 -12.13 16.86 8.44
N LEU A 6 -11.12 17.01 7.57
CA LEU A 6 -10.06 16.01 7.40
C LEU A 6 -9.20 15.88 8.65
N VAL A 7 -8.81 17.00 9.28
CA VAL A 7 -7.99 16.99 10.50
C VAL A 7 -8.75 16.38 11.69
N SER A 8 -10.05 16.69 11.86
CA SER A 8 -10.86 16.11 12.93
C SER A 8 -11.00 14.61 12.80
N VAL A 9 -11.22 14.14 11.56
CA VAL A 9 -11.42 12.72 11.25
C VAL A 9 -10.13 11.89 11.38
N VAL A 10 -8.97 12.45 11.03
CA VAL A 10 -7.67 11.77 11.24
C VAL A 10 -7.40 11.49 12.74
N GLY A 11 -7.95 12.30 13.65
CA GLY A 11 -7.89 12.05 15.09
C GLY A 11 -8.76 10.89 15.57
N ASN A 12 -9.75 10.46 14.80
CA ASN A 12 -10.68 9.39 15.17
C ASN A 12 -9.96 8.03 15.17
N PRO A 13 -9.99 7.28 16.31
CA PRO A 13 -9.31 5.98 16.42
C PRO A 13 -9.81 4.94 15.40
N GLU A 14 -11.10 4.95 15.07
CA GLU A 14 -11.70 4.03 14.11
C GLU A 14 -11.18 4.30 12.69
N VAL A 15 -11.19 5.55 12.24
CA VAL A 15 -10.66 5.95 10.93
C VAL A 15 -9.18 5.63 10.81
N ARG A 16 -8.39 5.90 11.87
CA ARG A 16 -6.97 5.53 11.91
C ARG A 16 -6.75 4.02 11.79
N ALA A 17 -7.59 3.20 12.41
CA ALA A 17 -7.48 1.76 12.32
C ALA A 17 -7.76 1.25 10.90
N ILE A 18 -8.78 1.80 10.24
CA ILE A 18 -9.17 1.45 8.88
C ILE A 18 -8.11 1.94 7.87
N SER A 19 -7.70 3.21 7.94
CA SER A 19 -6.66 3.79 7.06
C SER A 19 -5.35 3.01 7.14
N ARG A 20 -4.93 2.64 8.34
CA ARG A 20 -3.73 1.83 8.56
C ARG A 20 -3.85 0.45 7.91
N ARG A 21 -5.01 -0.20 8.02
CA ARG A 21 -5.27 -1.50 7.38
C ARG A 21 -5.11 -1.41 5.86
N TYR A 22 -5.70 -0.39 5.24
CA TYR A 22 -5.57 -0.16 3.80
C TYR A 22 -4.14 0.17 3.38
N LEU A 23 -3.46 1.03 4.13
CA LEU A 23 -2.05 1.38 3.87
C LEU A 23 -1.16 0.12 3.87
N VAL A 24 -1.28 -0.70 4.90
CA VAL A 24 -0.44 -1.89 5.07
C VAL A 24 -0.82 -2.97 4.05
N SER A 25 -2.11 -3.25 3.83
CA SER A 25 -2.55 -4.27 2.88
C SER A 25 -2.10 -3.94 1.45
N ASN A 26 -2.41 -2.73 0.98
CA ASN A 26 -2.06 -2.33 -0.39
C ASN A 26 -0.55 -2.08 -0.55
N GLY A 27 0.12 -1.64 0.52
CA GLY A 27 1.58 -1.54 0.53
C GLY A 27 2.27 -2.90 0.48
N PHE A 28 1.70 -3.91 1.13
CA PHE A 28 2.14 -5.29 1.03
C PHE A 28 2.06 -5.79 -0.43
N ASP A 29 0.93 -5.59 -1.08
CA ASP A 29 0.72 -5.97 -2.48
C ASP A 29 1.70 -5.22 -3.41
N GLY A 30 1.93 -3.94 -3.14
CA GLY A 30 2.92 -3.13 -3.86
C GLY A 30 4.33 -3.67 -3.74
N ALA A 31 4.77 -4.02 -2.53
CA ALA A 31 6.11 -4.57 -2.30
C ALA A 31 6.33 -5.91 -3.00
N LEU A 32 5.35 -6.82 -2.91
CA LEU A 32 5.43 -8.12 -3.59
C LEU A 32 5.44 -7.97 -5.11
N THR A 33 4.61 -7.06 -5.64
CA THR A 33 4.57 -6.75 -7.07
C THR A 33 5.92 -6.17 -7.53
N CYS A 34 6.52 -5.25 -6.78
CA CYS A 34 7.81 -4.68 -7.11
C CYS A 34 8.92 -5.74 -7.15
N ILE A 35 8.97 -6.62 -6.13
CA ILE A 35 9.93 -7.74 -6.10
C ILE A 35 9.76 -8.62 -7.35
N GLY A 36 8.52 -8.97 -7.71
CA GLY A 36 8.24 -9.77 -8.91
C GLY A 36 8.66 -9.07 -10.21
N VAL A 37 8.32 -7.79 -10.36
CA VAL A 37 8.71 -6.99 -11.55
C VAL A 37 10.21 -6.88 -11.70
N VAL A 38 10.93 -6.61 -10.61
CA VAL A 38 12.38 -6.42 -10.62
C VAL A 38 13.11 -7.73 -10.94
N ILE A 39 12.71 -8.84 -10.35
CA ILE A 39 13.30 -10.15 -10.64
C ILE A 39 12.94 -10.58 -12.06
N GLY A 40 11.69 -10.43 -12.48
CA GLY A 40 11.26 -10.75 -13.85
C GLY A 40 12.03 -9.95 -14.90
N ALA A 41 12.22 -8.65 -14.70
CA ALA A 41 13.03 -7.82 -15.58
C ALA A 41 14.50 -8.29 -15.64
N PHE A 42 15.08 -8.68 -14.52
CA PHE A 42 16.43 -9.22 -14.46
C PHE A 42 16.56 -10.54 -15.22
N LEU A 43 15.65 -11.49 -15.00
CA LEU A 43 15.68 -12.81 -15.63
C LEU A 43 15.43 -12.76 -17.14
N THR A 44 14.65 -11.79 -17.62
CA THR A 44 14.42 -11.56 -19.06
C THR A 44 15.56 -10.78 -19.74
N GLY A 45 16.65 -10.49 -19.02
CA GLY A 45 17.85 -9.88 -19.61
C GLY A 45 17.72 -8.37 -19.85
N VAL A 46 16.81 -7.66 -19.18
CA VAL A 46 16.76 -6.20 -19.23
C VAL A 46 18.03 -5.63 -18.61
N THR A 47 18.78 -4.84 -19.38
CA THR A 47 20.06 -4.23 -18.97
C THR A 47 19.93 -2.74 -18.65
N ASP A 48 18.84 -2.11 -19.06
CA ASP A 48 18.58 -0.68 -18.84
C ASP A 48 17.73 -0.46 -17.58
N GLY A 49 18.32 0.20 -16.57
CA GLY A 49 17.66 0.53 -15.32
C GLY A 49 16.43 1.44 -15.52
N ALA A 50 16.46 2.37 -16.50
CA ALA A 50 15.35 3.24 -16.80
C ALA A 50 14.11 2.46 -17.30
N THR A 51 14.34 1.36 -18.01
CA THR A 51 13.27 0.45 -18.45
C THR A 51 12.59 -0.22 -17.25
N VAL A 52 13.37 -0.72 -16.28
CA VAL A 52 12.81 -1.30 -15.03
C VAL A 52 11.99 -0.28 -14.26
N VAL A 53 12.51 0.95 -14.14
CA VAL A 53 11.78 2.05 -13.47
C VAL A 53 10.45 2.34 -14.16
N LYS A 54 10.42 2.43 -15.49
CA LYS A 54 9.18 2.68 -16.24
C LYS A 54 8.15 1.57 -16.05
N ILE A 55 8.57 0.30 -16.09
CA ILE A 55 7.69 -0.85 -15.84
C ILE A 55 7.14 -0.81 -14.41
N GLY A 56 8.02 -0.59 -13.43
CA GLY A 56 7.63 -0.52 -12.03
C GLY A 56 6.70 0.68 -11.74
N LEU A 57 6.94 1.84 -12.35
CA LEU A 57 6.02 2.99 -12.24
C LEU A 57 4.65 2.69 -12.85
N GLY A 58 4.60 1.97 -13.97
CA GLY A 58 3.34 1.50 -14.54
C GLY A 58 2.56 0.62 -13.56
N ALA A 59 3.24 -0.32 -12.91
CA ALA A 59 2.63 -1.14 -11.85
C ALA A 59 2.19 -0.31 -10.64
N ALA A 60 2.99 0.68 -10.23
CA ALA A 60 2.63 1.60 -9.14
C ALA A 60 1.36 2.38 -9.45
N ILE A 61 1.24 2.95 -10.65
CA ILE A 61 0.05 3.67 -11.10
C ILE A 61 -1.17 2.74 -11.07
N GLY A 62 -1.04 1.53 -11.63
CA GLY A 62 -2.14 0.56 -11.66
C GLY A 62 -2.64 0.18 -10.26
N LEU A 63 -1.74 -0.21 -9.37
CA LEU A 63 -2.08 -0.60 -7.99
C LEU A 63 -2.61 0.58 -7.18
N THR A 64 -2.02 1.76 -7.32
CA THR A 64 -2.48 2.98 -6.63
C THR A 64 -3.90 3.35 -7.09
N THR A 65 -4.14 3.37 -8.39
CA THR A 65 -5.46 3.67 -8.95
C THR A 65 -6.49 2.64 -8.49
N SER A 66 -6.16 1.36 -8.58
CA SER A 66 -7.02 0.27 -8.12
C SER A 66 -7.34 0.40 -6.63
N GLY A 67 -6.33 0.62 -5.79
CA GLY A 67 -6.48 0.78 -4.35
C GLY A 67 -7.35 1.98 -3.97
N VAL A 68 -7.06 3.15 -4.55
CA VAL A 68 -7.85 4.38 -4.29
C VAL A 68 -9.30 4.20 -4.74
N TRP A 69 -9.50 3.67 -5.96
CA TRP A 69 -10.85 3.55 -6.54
C TRP A 69 -11.69 2.50 -5.80
N SER A 70 -11.13 1.32 -5.54
CA SER A 70 -11.86 0.26 -4.83
C SER A 70 -12.23 0.68 -3.41
N VAL A 71 -11.30 1.27 -2.65
CA VAL A 71 -11.58 1.76 -1.30
C VAL A 71 -12.60 2.90 -1.32
N TRP A 72 -12.52 3.80 -2.30
CA TRP A 72 -13.50 4.87 -2.46
C TRP A 72 -14.92 4.34 -2.63
N GLU A 73 -15.13 3.32 -3.48
CA GLU A 73 -16.46 2.75 -3.70
C GLU A 73 -16.93 1.87 -2.53
N ILE A 74 -16.04 1.07 -1.94
CA ILE A 74 -16.36 0.25 -0.77
C ILE A 74 -16.80 1.14 0.40
N GLU A 75 -15.98 2.13 0.75
CA GLU A 75 -16.29 3.06 1.84
C GLU A 75 -17.57 3.87 1.57
N ARG A 76 -17.80 4.23 0.29
CA ARG A 76 -19.05 4.89 -0.10
C ARG A 76 -20.25 4.03 0.20
N ALA A 77 -20.23 2.76 -0.22
CA ALA A 77 -21.34 1.83 -0.03
C ALA A 77 -21.58 1.52 1.46
N GLU A 78 -20.52 1.25 2.22
CA GLU A 78 -20.61 0.94 3.64
C GLU A 78 -21.13 2.13 4.46
N LYS A 79 -20.60 3.34 4.20
CA LYS A 79 -21.01 4.55 4.92
C LYS A 79 -22.45 4.94 4.59
N GLN A 80 -22.87 4.75 3.34
CA GLN A 80 -24.26 5.00 2.95
C GLN A 80 -25.23 4.01 3.61
N ALA A 81 -24.86 2.71 3.64
CA ALA A 81 -25.67 1.70 4.33
C ALA A 81 -25.77 1.93 5.83
N GLU A 82 -24.69 2.40 6.46
CA GLU A 82 -24.68 2.76 7.88
C GLU A 82 -25.55 3.99 8.16
N LEU A 83 -25.48 5.04 7.32
CA LEU A 83 -26.34 6.22 7.43
C LEU A 83 -27.82 5.83 7.33
N SER A 84 -28.20 5.07 6.30
CA SER A 84 -29.60 4.62 6.12
C SER A 84 -30.11 3.85 7.33
N ARG A 85 -29.29 2.99 7.95
CA ARG A 85 -29.69 2.28 9.18
C ARG A 85 -29.94 3.23 10.35
N ILE A 86 -29.14 4.29 10.48
CA ILE A 86 -29.34 5.30 11.55
C ILE A 86 -30.58 6.14 11.25
N GLU A 87 -30.80 6.55 10.01
CA GLU A 87 -31.98 7.29 9.56
C GLU A 87 -33.27 6.52 9.83
N ASP A 88 -33.27 5.21 9.48
CA ASP A 88 -34.44 4.33 9.75
C ASP A 88 -34.70 4.19 11.25
N ALA A 89 -33.66 4.06 12.07
CA ALA A 89 -33.80 3.94 13.52
C ALA A 89 -34.25 5.24 14.19
N MET A 90 -33.83 6.37 13.65
CA MET A 90 -34.17 7.71 14.17
C MET A 90 -35.45 8.32 13.55
N LEU A 91 -35.96 7.69 12.46
CA LEU A 91 -37.10 8.23 11.67
C LEU A 91 -36.85 9.67 11.21
N THR A 92 -35.59 9.99 10.83
CA THR A 92 -35.17 11.34 10.43
C THR A 92 -34.15 11.28 9.34
N ASP A 93 -34.11 12.29 8.47
CA ASP A 93 -33.08 12.47 7.45
C ASP A 93 -31.82 13.10 8.07
N LEU A 94 -30.67 12.52 7.81
CA LEU A 94 -29.36 12.99 8.27
C LEU A 94 -28.58 13.73 7.18
N GLY A 95 -29.17 13.99 6.03
CA GLY A 95 -28.56 14.75 4.95
C GLY A 95 -28.08 16.14 5.40
N GLY A 96 -26.86 16.51 5.03
CA GLY A 96 -26.25 17.79 5.38
C GLY A 96 -25.76 17.92 6.83
N THR A 97 -25.86 16.86 7.64
CA THR A 97 -25.39 16.86 9.04
C THR A 97 -23.86 16.79 9.16
N SER A 98 -23.33 17.03 10.36
CA SER A 98 -21.91 16.81 10.66
C SER A 98 -21.54 15.34 10.49
N LEU A 99 -22.44 14.41 10.83
CA LEU A 99 -22.21 12.97 10.70
C LEU A 99 -21.96 12.56 9.25
N GLU A 100 -22.75 13.03 8.30
CA GLU A 100 -22.53 12.77 6.87
C GLU A 100 -21.18 13.35 6.38
N ARG A 101 -20.84 14.56 6.83
CA ARG A 101 -19.56 15.20 6.48
C ARG A 101 -18.36 14.43 7.03
N ASP A 102 -18.42 13.96 8.27
CA ASP A 102 -17.36 13.18 8.90
C ASP A 102 -17.15 11.83 8.20
N LYS A 103 -18.26 11.16 7.83
CA LYS A 103 -18.19 9.91 7.04
C LYS A 103 -17.58 10.13 5.66
N THR A 104 -17.89 11.23 5.00
CA THR A 104 -17.30 11.59 3.71
C THR A 104 -15.81 11.93 3.86
N ALA A 105 -15.41 12.64 4.90
CA ALA A 105 -14.01 12.92 5.19
C ALA A 105 -13.21 11.64 5.50
N ALA A 106 -13.78 10.70 6.27
CA ALA A 106 -13.17 9.41 6.55
C ALA A 106 -12.90 8.61 5.28
N ARG A 107 -13.85 8.60 4.32
CA ARG A 107 -13.67 7.96 3.00
C ARG A 107 -12.47 8.52 2.24
N VAL A 108 -12.31 9.84 2.22
CA VAL A 108 -11.15 10.49 1.57
C VAL A 108 -9.84 10.04 2.23
N VAL A 109 -9.76 10.05 3.56
CA VAL A 109 -8.56 9.65 4.32
C VAL A 109 -8.22 8.18 4.05
N ASN A 110 -9.22 7.28 4.05
CA ASN A 110 -9.02 5.85 3.78
C ASN A 110 -8.56 5.60 2.35
N ALA A 111 -9.14 6.29 1.35
CA ALA A 111 -8.74 6.18 -0.05
C ALA A 111 -7.30 6.67 -0.28
N VAL A 112 -6.92 7.81 0.31
CA VAL A 112 -5.54 8.33 0.23
C VAL A 112 -4.55 7.36 0.89
N ALA A 113 -4.87 6.84 2.08
CA ALA A 113 -4.02 5.86 2.76
C ALA A 113 -3.82 4.59 1.92
N SER A 114 -4.89 4.14 1.25
CA SER A 114 -4.86 2.99 0.32
C SER A 114 -3.88 3.20 -0.83
N GLY A 115 -3.87 4.39 -1.44
CA GLY A 115 -2.97 4.70 -2.56
C GLY A 115 -1.52 4.91 -2.15
N LEU A 116 -1.28 5.45 -0.95
CA LEU A 116 0.08 5.69 -0.45
C LEU A 116 0.88 4.40 -0.22
N GLY A 117 0.21 3.32 0.17
CA GLY A 117 0.84 2.02 0.38
C GLY A 117 1.66 1.55 -0.83
N PRO A 118 1.02 1.32 -2.00
CA PRO A 118 1.72 0.89 -3.22
C PRO A 118 2.76 1.88 -3.70
N VAL A 119 2.49 3.20 -3.62
CA VAL A 119 3.45 4.23 -4.05
C VAL A 119 4.76 4.08 -3.29
N ILE A 120 4.72 4.03 -1.97
CA ILE A 120 5.92 3.89 -1.13
C ILE A 120 6.61 2.56 -1.42
N SER A 121 5.83 1.47 -1.46
CA SER A 121 6.35 0.11 -1.56
C SER A 121 6.93 -0.25 -2.93
N ILE A 122 6.61 0.51 -3.97
CA ILE A 122 7.18 0.32 -5.31
C ILE A 122 8.26 1.35 -5.60
N VAL A 123 8.01 2.64 -5.34
CA VAL A 123 8.95 3.70 -5.70
C VAL A 123 10.26 3.57 -4.94
N VAL A 124 10.22 3.28 -3.64
CA VAL A 124 11.45 3.16 -2.83
C VAL A 124 12.36 2.05 -3.32
N PRO A 125 11.89 0.80 -3.57
CA PRO A 125 12.73 -0.25 -4.13
C PRO A 125 13.22 0.01 -5.56
N LEU A 126 12.56 0.87 -6.34
CA LEU A 126 13.01 1.22 -7.70
C LEU A 126 14.17 2.23 -7.73
N LEU A 127 14.41 2.98 -6.65
CA LEU A 127 15.46 4.01 -6.63
C LEU A 127 16.85 3.52 -7.05
N PRO A 128 17.33 2.31 -6.66
CA PRO A 128 18.63 1.81 -7.09
C PRO A 128 18.80 1.73 -8.61
N PHE A 129 17.71 1.52 -9.35
CA PHE A 129 17.77 1.39 -10.80
C PHE A 129 18.04 2.73 -11.51
N LEU A 130 17.81 3.86 -10.86
CA LEU A 130 18.16 5.18 -11.40
C LEU A 130 19.68 5.39 -11.47
N ALA A 131 20.44 4.62 -10.69
CA ALA A 131 21.90 4.72 -10.62
C ALA A 131 22.61 3.57 -11.38
N VAL A 132 21.89 2.74 -12.13
CA VAL A 132 22.46 1.70 -12.98
C VAL A 132 23.30 2.34 -14.09
N GLY A 133 24.51 1.80 -14.29
CA GLY A 133 25.47 2.34 -15.26
C GLY A 133 26.39 3.44 -14.70
N SER A 134 26.04 4.07 -13.58
CA SER A 134 26.90 5.05 -12.89
C SER A 134 27.48 4.51 -11.58
N LEU A 135 26.64 4.02 -10.68
CA LEU A 135 27.02 3.53 -9.33
C LEU A 135 26.80 2.03 -9.15
N TYR A 136 25.77 1.48 -9.81
CA TYR A 136 25.36 0.10 -9.64
C TYR A 136 25.42 -0.69 -10.95
N SER A 137 25.80 -1.98 -10.84
CA SER A 137 25.49 -2.95 -11.88
C SER A 137 24.01 -3.33 -11.80
N MET A 138 23.46 -3.90 -12.88
CA MET A 138 22.07 -4.38 -12.90
C MET A 138 21.81 -5.41 -11.79
N VAL A 139 22.77 -6.34 -11.58
CA VAL A 139 22.71 -7.33 -10.50
C VAL A 139 22.62 -6.66 -9.12
N THR A 140 23.49 -5.68 -8.87
CA THR A 140 23.54 -4.97 -7.59
C THR A 140 22.24 -4.21 -7.35
N ALA A 141 21.73 -3.50 -8.36
CA ALA A 141 20.46 -2.77 -8.27
C ALA A 141 19.30 -3.72 -7.96
N THR A 142 19.23 -4.88 -8.61
CA THR A 142 18.23 -5.91 -8.37
C THR A 142 18.28 -6.42 -6.92
N VAL A 143 19.46 -6.79 -6.42
CA VAL A 143 19.63 -7.30 -5.05
C VAL A 143 19.22 -6.24 -4.02
N VAL A 144 19.69 -5.00 -4.19
CA VAL A 144 19.33 -3.89 -3.29
C VAL A 144 17.83 -3.60 -3.32
N SER A 145 17.21 -3.62 -4.50
CA SER A 145 15.77 -3.42 -4.66
C SER A 145 14.96 -4.50 -3.94
N VAL A 146 15.31 -5.77 -4.12
CA VAL A 146 14.65 -6.89 -3.42
C VAL A 146 14.83 -6.77 -1.90
N ALA A 147 16.04 -6.38 -1.45
CA ALA A 147 16.29 -6.15 -0.03
C ALA A 147 15.44 -5.00 0.52
N LEU A 148 15.31 -3.89 -0.21
CA LEU A 148 14.45 -2.76 0.18
C LEU A 148 12.97 -3.15 0.22
N GLY A 149 12.47 -3.86 -0.79
CA GLY A 149 11.09 -4.36 -0.81
C GLY A 149 10.80 -5.29 0.38
N THR A 150 11.69 -6.25 0.64
CA THR A 150 11.60 -7.14 1.80
C THR A 150 11.71 -6.37 3.13
N GLY A 151 12.54 -5.33 3.19
CA GLY A 151 12.66 -4.44 4.33
C GLY A 151 11.37 -3.65 4.61
N ILE A 152 10.68 -3.18 3.59
CA ILE A 152 9.38 -2.51 3.72
C ILE A 152 8.33 -3.50 4.29
N LEU A 153 8.31 -4.74 3.81
CA LEU A 153 7.44 -5.79 4.35
C LEU A 153 7.74 -6.04 5.84
N PHE A 154 9.02 -6.10 6.20
CA PHE A 154 9.43 -6.23 7.60
C PHE A 154 8.93 -5.05 8.45
N ILE A 155 9.04 -3.80 7.96
CA ILE A 155 8.56 -2.61 8.65
C ILE A 155 7.04 -2.66 8.84
N PHE A 156 6.28 -3.00 7.81
CA PHE A 156 4.82 -3.14 7.92
C PHE A 156 4.43 -4.23 8.92
N GLY A 157 5.10 -5.40 8.87
CA GLY A 157 4.87 -6.47 9.82
C GLY A 157 5.20 -6.07 11.25
N SER A 158 6.34 -5.41 11.46
CA SER A 158 6.77 -4.91 12.77
C SER A 158 5.79 -3.88 13.33
N TYR A 159 5.31 -2.97 12.50
CA TYR A 159 4.29 -1.98 12.87
C TYR A 159 2.98 -2.66 13.30
N MET A 160 2.51 -3.64 12.53
CA MET A 160 1.29 -4.40 12.90
C MET A 160 1.49 -5.23 14.17
N GLY A 161 2.67 -5.82 14.34
CA GLY A 161 3.03 -6.57 15.55
C GLY A 161 3.00 -5.68 16.80
N SER A 162 3.51 -4.45 16.71
CA SER A 162 3.51 -3.51 17.83
C SER A 162 2.09 -3.12 18.27
N ILE A 163 1.14 -3.05 17.35
CA ILE A 163 -0.26 -2.70 17.64
C ILE A 163 -1.01 -3.87 18.27
N SER A 164 -0.70 -5.11 17.86
CA SER A 164 -1.37 -6.32 18.34
C SER A 164 -0.77 -6.87 19.65
N GLY A 165 0.22 -6.17 20.22
CA GLY A 165 0.92 -6.64 21.42
C GLY A 165 1.82 -7.86 21.20
N GLN A 166 2.04 -8.27 19.94
CA GLN A 166 2.96 -9.34 19.58
C GLN A 166 4.42 -8.83 19.57
N ARG A 167 5.37 -9.77 19.60
CA ARG A 167 6.79 -9.41 19.39
C ARG A 167 6.97 -8.84 17.99
N TRP A 168 7.22 -7.54 17.90
CA TRP A 168 7.29 -6.77 16.64
C TRP A 168 8.21 -7.40 15.58
N TYR A 169 9.39 -7.93 16.00
CA TYR A 169 10.33 -8.56 15.09
C TYR A 169 9.79 -9.89 14.51
N VAL A 170 9.01 -10.67 15.29
CA VAL A 170 8.40 -11.92 14.81
C VAL A 170 7.35 -11.62 13.73
N ALA A 171 6.52 -10.61 13.95
CA ALA A 171 5.54 -10.16 12.96
C ALA A 171 6.23 -9.59 11.71
N GLY A 172 7.31 -8.83 11.88
CA GLY A 172 8.16 -8.32 10.80
C GLY A 172 8.74 -9.44 9.94
N PHE A 173 9.39 -10.42 10.56
CA PHE A 173 9.94 -11.55 9.83
C PHE A 173 8.88 -12.38 9.09
N ARG A 174 7.70 -12.56 9.69
CA ARG A 174 6.60 -13.29 9.06
C ARG A 174 6.15 -12.61 7.77
N MET A 175 6.03 -11.28 7.75
CA MET A 175 5.69 -10.54 6.54
C MET A 175 6.85 -10.50 5.54
N ALA A 176 8.10 -10.37 5.98
CA ALA A 176 9.27 -10.41 5.12
C ALA A 176 9.43 -11.78 4.41
N LEU A 177 9.04 -12.88 5.05
CA LEU A 177 9.04 -14.22 4.44
C LEU A 177 8.20 -14.28 3.16
N ALA A 178 7.12 -13.52 3.06
CA ALA A 178 6.33 -13.45 1.83
C ALA A 178 7.14 -12.85 0.68
N GLY A 179 7.93 -11.82 0.93
CA GLY A 179 8.85 -11.25 -0.07
C GLY A 179 9.90 -12.25 -0.54
N VAL A 180 10.50 -12.97 0.40
CA VAL A 180 11.47 -14.03 0.08
C VAL A 180 10.80 -15.16 -0.71
N ALA A 181 9.59 -15.55 -0.35
CA ALA A 181 8.84 -16.58 -1.07
C ALA A 181 8.54 -16.17 -2.52
N VAL A 182 8.08 -14.91 -2.73
CA VAL A 182 7.85 -14.39 -4.08
C VAL A 182 9.14 -14.33 -4.88
N ALA A 183 10.25 -13.90 -4.27
CA ALA A 183 11.53 -13.88 -4.93
C ALA A 183 11.98 -15.31 -5.34
N ALA A 184 11.84 -16.29 -4.44
CA ALA A 184 12.19 -17.69 -4.72
C ALA A 184 11.32 -18.28 -5.84
N VAL A 185 10.01 -18.04 -5.80
CA VAL A 185 9.08 -18.52 -6.84
C VAL A 185 9.43 -17.92 -8.20
N ASN A 186 9.69 -16.61 -8.28
CA ASN A 186 10.10 -15.99 -9.55
C ASN A 186 11.41 -16.56 -10.09
N LEU A 187 12.41 -16.83 -9.23
CA LEU A 187 13.65 -17.44 -9.65
C LEU A 187 13.47 -18.90 -10.14
N LEU A 188 12.54 -19.65 -9.56
CA LEU A 188 12.27 -21.04 -9.97
C LEU A 188 11.52 -21.14 -11.31
N PHE A 189 10.62 -20.20 -11.58
CA PHE A 189 9.78 -20.23 -12.79
C PHE A 189 10.30 -19.33 -13.91
N GLY A 190 11.25 -18.47 -13.66
CA GLY A 190 11.82 -17.52 -14.62
C GLY A 190 13.17 -17.90 -15.19
N GLY A 191 13.75 -19.08 -14.80
CA GLY A 191 15.01 -19.62 -15.29
C GLY A 191 14.87 -20.57 -16.49
#